data_6a2c178ab6ca727ee723e6e92ab11e06
#
_entry.id   6a2c178ab6ca727ee723e6e92ab11e06
#
_cell.length_a   1.000
_cell.length_b   1.000
_cell.length_c   1.000
_cell.angle_alpha   90.00
_cell.angle_beta   90.00
_cell.angle_gamma   90.00
#
_symmetry.space_group_name_H-M   'P 1'
#
loop_
_entity.id
_entity.type
_entity.pdbx_description
1 polymer ?
#
loop_
_entity_poly.entity_id
_entity_poly.type
_entity_poly.pdbx_seq_one_letter_code
_entity_poly.pdbx_strand_id
1 'polypeptide(L)'
;MNQILKLGKKCLRFPKKYETNITTKKKTNTIPRAKSLPLIGTKIDLIKGGLGTRLHEFIDLRHQDLGNIFMENFGTTDLLFISDAELIRKLFINLEGKYPGHILPDPWLLYEKLYGQKRGLLFMDGEEWWQNRRIMNKLLLKDNANCWIKDSVTKTITIFIEHWKEQSKHGIVINDVASELYNLSTKVIIQVLIGNTDPPQGKHYDELLNMFTESVKQIFETTTKLYGIPVNWCHRFNLKVWQDFKECVDLSLLLGNKLLKEILTIKNSSGLIKKLGDEKMDEITMSRIIIDFIIAAGDTTAYTSLWIFYLLSQNRNEITEIRSKQHTYIPFVIKEAMRLYPVAPFLTRILPQDSVVGEYSVKKGTPIIASIYTSGRNEQYFSKPEEFLPYRWDRLDERKGKLKNHIPFASLPFALGARSCVGRKIAMAQLAELIWQVVENFDFRCINGPSIKPITSQALIPNKNIELSLKVRNA
;
A
#
# COMPACT_ATOMS: atom_id res chain seq x y z
N MET A 1 35.92 -25.51 -1.00
CA MET A 1 35.42 -24.20 -0.56
C MET A 1 35.55 -23.10 -1.64
N ASN A 2 35.62 -23.46 -2.92
CA ASN A 2 35.83 -22.51 -4.05
C ASN A 2 34.87 -22.71 -5.24
N GLN A 3 33.71 -23.34 -5.04
CA GLN A 3 32.66 -23.49 -6.07
C GLN A 3 31.37 -22.76 -5.83
N ILE A 4 31.16 -22.12 -4.64
CA ILE A 4 29.92 -21.44 -4.27
C ILE A 4 29.96 -19.94 -4.61
N LEU A 5 31.09 -19.36 -4.93
CA LEU A 5 31.26 -17.93 -5.23
C LEU A 5 31.11 -17.54 -6.73
N LYS A 6 30.74 -18.46 -7.62
CA LYS A 6 30.55 -18.17 -9.06
C LYS A 6 29.08 -18.08 -9.53
N LEU A 7 28.11 -18.25 -8.68
CA LEU A 7 26.69 -18.19 -9.05
C LEU A 7 26.01 -16.83 -8.83
N GLY A 8 26.72 -15.84 -8.29
CA GLY A 8 26.17 -14.51 -7.95
C GLY A 8 26.22 -13.46 -9.06
N LYS A 9 26.72 -13.75 -10.27
CA LYS A 9 26.86 -12.74 -11.36
C LYS A 9 26.17 -13.10 -12.67
N LYS A 10 25.20 -14.01 -12.67
CA LYS A 10 24.36 -14.33 -13.84
C LYS A 10 22.92 -13.89 -13.65
N CYS A 11 22.69 -12.68 -13.15
CA CYS A 11 21.36 -12.06 -13.19
C CYS A 11 21.28 -11.14 -14.41
N LEU A 12 20.37 -11.50 -15.33
CA LEU A 12 19.72 -10.64 -16.31
C LEU A 12 20.59 -10.08 -17.46
N ARG A 13 21.07 -10.97 -18.34
CA ARG A 13 21.19 -10.60 -19.75
C ARG A 13 19.83 -10.81 -20.41
N PHE A 14 19.06 -9.74 -20.58
CA PHE A 14 17.91 -9.72 -21.46
C PHE A 14 18.35 -9.85 -22.93
N PRO A 15 17.58 -10.51 -23.79
CA PRO A 15 17.92 -10.59 -25.21
C PRO A 15 17.90 -9.19 -25.82
N LYS A 16 19.00 -8.81 -26.49
CA LYS A 16 19.23 -7.57 -27.25
C LYS A 16 18.34 -7.44 -28.51
N LYS A 17 17.03 -7.67 -28.43
CA LYS A 17 16.16 -7.68 -29.60
C LYS A 17 15.10 -6.57 -29.65
N TYR A 18 15.21 -5.53 -28.80
CA TYR A 18 14.33 -4.37 -28.87
C TYR A 18 15.12 -3.03 -28.84
N GLU A 19 16.24 -2.96 -29.54
CA GLU A 19 16.73 -1.65 -30.00
C GLU A 19 16.01 -1.34 -31.31
N THR A 20 14.79 -0.84 -31.24
CA THR A 20 14.18 -0.16 -32.35
C THR A 20 14.82 1.22 -32.46
N ASN A 21 15.51 1.44 -33.55
CA ASN A 21 15.99 2.73 -34.00
C ASN A 21 14.86 3.78 -33.91
N ILE A 22 14.88 4.61 -32.87
CA ILE A 22 13.99 5.77 -32.75
C ILE A 22 14.58 6.86 -33.61
N THR A 23 14.33 6.79 -34.91
CA THR A 23 14.40 7.96 -35.78
C THR A 23 13.27 8.90 -35.39
N THR A 24 13.64 10.07 -34.88
CA THR A 24 12.76 11.16 -34.45
C THR A 24 11.96 11.68 -35.63
N LYS A 25 10.83 11.09 -35.95
CA LYS A 25 9.75 11.74 -36.68
C LYS A 25 8.84 12.41 -35.62
N LYS A 26 8.92 13.77 -35.55
CA LYS A 26 7.93 14.60 -34.83
C LYS A 26 6.54 14.38 -35.42
N LYS A 27 5.83 13.34 -34.96
CA LYS A 27 4.38 13.32 -35.02
C LYS A 27 3.89 14.02 -33.76
N THR A 28 3.28 15.20 -33.89
CA THR A 28 2.54 15.86 -32.82
C THR A 28 1.23 15.10 -32.58
N ASN A 29 1.33 13.88 -32.05
CA ASN A 29 0.15 13.18 -31.58
C ASN A 29 -0.32 13.86 -30.30
N THR A 30 -1.54 14.37 -30.29
CA THR A 30 -2.17 14.90 -29.09
C THR A 30 -2.57 13.73 -28.18
N ILE A 31 -2.25 13.85 -26.88
CA ILE A 31 -2.67 12.84 -25.89
C ILE A 31 -4.19 12.72 -25.91
N PRO A 32 -4.77 11.49 -25.99
CA PRO A 32 -6.21 11.29 -25.88
C PRO A 32 -6.76 11.95 -24.61
N ARG A 33 -7.91 12.61 -24.73
CA ARG A 33 -8.53 13.32 -23.61
C ARG A 33 -9.99 12.93 -23.47
N ALA A 34 -10.43 12.76 -22.23
CA ALA A 34 -11.84 12.66 -21.93
C ALA A 34 -12.54 13.99 -22.26
N LYS A 35 -13.77 13.92 -22.77
CA LYS A 35 -14.59 15.12 -22.99
C LYS A 35 -14.86 15.78 -21.64
N SER A 36 -14.53 17.05 -21.50
CA SER A 36 -14.63 17.79 -20.25
C SER A 36 -15.37 19.12 -20.43
N LEU A 37 -16.03 19.56 -19.37
CA LEU A 37 -16.67 20.88 -19.33
C LEU A 37 -15.68 21.95 -18.86
N PRO A 38 -15.75 23.18 -19.36
CA PRO A 38 -14.93 24.28 -18.85
C PRO A 38 -15.08 24.43 -17.33
N LEU A 39 -13.98 24.65 -16.62
CA LEU A 39 -13.87 24.86 -15.16
C LEU A 39 -14.25 23.64 -14.29
N ILE A 40 -15.18 22.80 -14.72
CA ILE A 40 -15.66 21.63 -13.96
C ILE A 40 -14.86 20.37 -14.33
N GLY A 41 -14.35 20.34 -15.56
CA GLY A 41 -13.67 19.15 -16.08
C GLY A 41 -14.63 17.97 -16.24
N THR A 42 -14.19 16.80 -15.83
CA THR A 42 -14.94 15.54 -15.84
C THR A 42 -15.55 15.19 -14.49
N LYS A 43 -15.62 16.13 -13.53
CA LYS A 43 -16.18 15.88 -12.19
C LYS A 43 -17.61 15.39 -12.21
N ILE A 44 -18.42 15.81 -13.19
CA ILE A 44 -19.80 15.33 -13.35
C ILE A 44 -19.81 13.84 -13.67
N ASP A 45 -18.91 13.37 -14.53
CA ASP A 45 -18.81 11.95 -14.86
C ASP A 45 -18.36 11.13 -13.65
N LEU A 46 -17.41 11.68 -12.86
CA LEU A 46 -16.98 11.05 -11.60
C LEU A 46 -18.13 10.95 -10.59
N ILE A 47 -18.96 11.99 -10.49
CA ILE A 47 -20.16 11.98 -9.62
C ILE A 47 -21.15 10.90 -10.07
N LYS A 48 -21.44 10.80 -11.37
CA LYS A 48 -22.28 9.76 -11.96
C LYS A 48 -21.68 8.36 -11.75
N GLY A 49 -20.37 8.24 -11.75
CA GLY A 49 -19.63 7.01 -11.52
C GLY A 49 -19.53 6.57 -10.05
N GLY A 50 -20.18 7.28 -9.09
CA GLY A 50 -20.21 6.90 -7.67
C GLY A 50 -19.34 7.74 -6.74
N LEU A 51 -19.14 9.02 -7.04
CA LEU A 51 -18.49 10.03 -6.15
C LEU A 51 -17.10 9.63 -5.62
N GLY A 52 -16.28 9.01 -6.46
CA GLY A 52 -14.90 8.64 -6.08
C GLY A 52 -14.78 7.28 -5.39
N THR A 53 -15.85 6.74 -4.78
CA THR A 53 -15.80 5.39 -4.18
C THR A 53 -15.61 4.28 -5.21
N ARG A 54 -15.87 4.57 -6.50
CA ARG A 54 -15.62 3.70 -7.64
C ARG A 54 -14.57 4.26 -8.59
N LEU A 55 -13.64 5.09 -8.09
CA LEU A 55 -12.62 5.72 -8.93
C LEU A 55 -11.77 4.69 -9.69
N HIS A 56 -11.43 3.57 -9.08
CA HIS A 56 -10.67 2.49 -9.74
C HIS A 56 -11.41 1.91 -10.96
N GLU A 57 -12.73 1.68 -10.85
CA GLU A 57 -13.55 1.19 -11.97
C GLU A 57 -13.75 2.30 -13.03
N PHE A 58 -13.99 3.53 -12.59
CA PHE A 58 -14.15 4.67 -13.50
C PHE A 58 -12.91 4.88 -14.37
N ILE A 59 -11.71 4.83 -13.78
CA ILE A 59 -10.45 4.96 -14.51
C ILE A 59 -10.18 3.73 -15.38
N ASP A 60 -10.56 2.54 -14.94
CA ASP A 60 -10.46 1.32 -15.76
C ASP A 60 -11.29 1.44 -17.04
N LEU A 61 -12.53 1.88 -16.94
CA LEU A 61 -13.39 2.18 -18.10
C LEU A 61 -12.77 3.27 -19.00
N ARG A 62 -12.17 4.33 -18.44
CA ARG A 62 -11.46 5.34 -19.22
C ARG A 62 -10.29 4.74 -20.02
N HIS A 63 -9.54 3.80 -19.43
CA HIS A 63 -8.49 3.10 -20.16
C HIS A 63 -9.04 2.23 -21.30
N GLN A 64 -10.20 1.62 -21.12
CA GLN A 64 -10.86 0.86 -22.19
C GLN A 64 -11.28 1.77 -23.35
N ASP A 65 -11.80 2.97 -23.07
CA ASP A 65 -12.28 3.92 -24.06
C ASP A 65 -11.15 4.70 -24.76
N LEU A 66 -10.14 5.13 -24.02
CA LEU A 66 -9.12 6.10 -24.46
C LEU A 66 -7.74 5.48 -24.68
N GLY A 67 -7.54 4.22 -24.26
CA GLY A 67 -6.28 3.52 -24.36
C GLY A 67 -5.38 3.63 -23.13
N ASN A 68 -4.16 3.11 -23.26
CA ASN A 68 -3.22 2.97 -22.14
C ASN A 68 -2.62 4.29 -21.63
N ILE A 69 -2.78 5.38 -22.37
CA ILE A 69 -2.32 6.72 -22.00
C ILE A 69 -3.44 7.70 -22.35
N PHE A 70 -3.90 8.47 -21.37
CA PHE A 70 -4.86 9.54 -21.61
C PHE A 70 -4.74 10.65 -20.58
N MET A 71 -5.27 11.82 -20.91
CA MET A 71 -5.37 12.96 -20.01
C MET A 71 -6.79 13.08 -19.48
N GLU A 72 -6.93 13.17 -18.16
CA GLU A 72 -8.19 13.44 -17.47
C GLU A 72 -8.11 14.81 -16.80
N ASN A 73 -9.19 15.57 -16.85
CA ASN A 73 -9.27 16.89 -16.23
C ASN A 73 -10.23 16.88 -15.03
N PHE A 74 -9.70 17.01 -13.82
CA PHE A 74 -10.51 17.14 -12.61
C PHE A 74 -10.68 18.60 -12.18
N GLY A 75 -11.25 19.41 -13.06
CA GLY A 75 -11.48 20.83 -12.84
C GLY A 75 -10.30 21.69 -13.31
N THR A 76 -9.46 22.18 -12.43
CA THR A 76 -8.30 23.00 -12.78
C THR A 76 -7.02 22.20 -13.03
N THR A 77 -7.03 20.90 -12.78
CA THR A 77 -5.84 20.07 -12.86
C THR A 77 -5.97 18.99 -13.92
N ASP A 78 -5.03 18.98 -14.85
CA ASP A 78 -4.85 17.91 -15.83
C ASP A 78 -3.97 16.82 -15.22
N LEU A 79 -4.45 15.58 -15.24
CA LEU A 79 -3.77 14.39 -14.77
C LEU A 79 -3.52 13.43 -15.92
N LEU A 80 -2.28 12.97 -16.09
CA LEU A 80 -1.93 11.97 -17.08
C LEU A 80 -2.05 10.58 -16.49
N PHE A 81 -2.97 9.77 -17.01
CA PHE A 81 -3.13 8.38 -16.60
C PHE A 81 -2.38 7.44 -17.53
N ILE A 82 -1.70 6.45 -16.95
CA ILE A 82 -1.00 5.40 -17.68
C ILE A 82 -1.32 4.02 -17.07
N SER A 83 -1.58 3.02 -17.94
CA SER A 83 -1.78 1.62 -17.53
C SER A 83 -0.84 0.64 -18.22
N ASP A 84 -0.04 1.09 -19.18
CA ASP A 84 0.96 0.26 -19.82
C ASP A 84 2.12 -0.07 -18.85
N ALA A 85 2.39 -1.36 -18.69
CA ALA A 85 3.36 -1.86 -17.71
C ALA A 85 4.80 -1.37 -17.97
N GLU A 86 5.23 -1.29 -19.24
CA GLU A 86 6.56 -0.80 -19.58
C GLU A 86 6.70 0.70 -19.36
N LEU A 87 5.65 1.48 -19.67
CA LEU A 87 5.64 2.91 -19.41
C LEU A 87 5.65 3.21 -17.91
N ILE A 88 4.87 2.45 -17.13
CA ILE A 88 4.90 2.53 -15.67
C ILE A 88 6.31 2.25 -15.16
N ARG A 89 6.95 1.16 -15.61
CA ARG A 89 8.32 0.82 -15.24
C ARG A 89 9.30 1.93 -15.62
N LYS A 90 9.20 2.46 -16.84
CA LYS A 90 10.04 3.57 -17.33
C LYS A 90 9.85 4.83 -16.48
N LEU A 91 8.62 5.17 -16.10
CA LEU A 91 8.32 6.31 -15.23
C LEU A 91 9.07 6.22 -13.91
N PHE A 92 8.94 5.08 -13.22
CA PHE A 92 9.50 4.89 -11.88
C PHE A 92 11.01 4.65 -11.83
N ILE A 93 11.63 4.23 -12.93
CA ILE A 93 13.08 3.95 -12.95
C ILE A 93 13.87 5.07 -13.63
N ASN A 94 13.33 5.63 -14.72
CA ASN A 94 14.11 6.51 -15.59
C ASN A 94 13.64 7.97 -15.57
N LEU A 95 12.36 8.23 -15.28
CA LEU A 95 11.77 9.57 -15.44
C LEU A 95 11.49 10.29 -14.11
N GLU A 96 11.57 9.58 -12.97
CA GLU A 96 11.21 10.18 -11.67
C GLU A 96 12.27 11.15 -11.10
N GLY A 97 13.47 11.19 -11.66
CA GLY A 97 14.56 12.07 -11.21
C GLY A 97 15.21 11.64 -9.90
N LYS A 98 16.14 12.48 -9.39
CA LYS A 98 16.88 12.24 -8.13
C LYS A 98 15.98 12.33 -6.90
N TYR A 99 15.07 13.29 -6.90
CA TYR A 99 14.10 13.53 -5.82
C TYR A 99 12.69 13.35 -6.36
N PRO A 100 12.15 12.12 -6.40
CA PRO A 100 10.87 11.88 -7.02
C PRO A 100 9.73 12.58 -6.29
N GLY A 101 9.07 13.53 -6.95
CA GLY A 101 7.83 14.12 -6.47
C GLY A 101 6.64 13.20 -6.71
N HIS A 102 5.64 13.27 -5.84
CA HIS A 102 4.37 12.55 -5.98
C HIS A 102 3.21 13.43 -5.51
N ILE A 103 1.99 13.03 -5.86
CA ILE A 103 0.80 13.76 -5.45
C ILE A 103 0.54 13.45 -3.98
N LEU A 104 0.44 14.50 -3.17
CA LEU A 104 -0.01 14.45 -1.79
C LEU A 104 -1.43 15.00 -1.68
N PRO A 105 -2.25 14.54 -0.73
CA PRO A 105 -3.60 15.07 -0.56
C PRO A 105 -3.59 16.54 -0.17
N ASP A 106 -4.31 17.37 -0.91
CA ASP A 106 -4.41 18.83 -0.68
C ASP A 106 -4.76 19.22 0.76
N PRO A 107 -5.67 18.50 1.48
CA PRO A 107 -5.98 18.82 2.87
C PRO A 107 -4.76 18.78 3.79
N TRP A 108 -3.87 17.81 3.56
CA TRP A 108 -2.65 17.64 4.36
C TRP A 108 -1.63 18.73 4.08
N LEU A 109 -1.47 19.11 2.80
CA LEU A 109 -0.58 20.21 2.40
C LEU A 109 -1.07 21.55 2.98
N LEU A 110 -2.38 21.78 2.95
CA LEU A 110 -2.96 22.98 3.54
C LEU A 110 -2.80 22.98 5.07
N TYR A 111 -3.03 21.84 5.73
CA TYR A 111 -2.85 21.70 7.17
C TYR A 111 -1.40 22.01 7.59
N GLU A 112 -0.40 21.41 6.90
CA GLU A 112 1.02 21.70 7.16
C GLU A 112 1.33 23.19 6.98
N LYS A 113 0.83 23.79 5.90
CA LYS A 113 1.03 25.22 5.61
C LYS A 113 0.45 26.13 6.69
N LEU A 114 -0.74 25.79 7.23
CA LEU A 114 -1.44 26.64 8.21
C LEU A 114 -0.91 26.47 9.63
N TYR A 115 -0.56 25.24 10.02
CA TYR A 115 -0.24 24.91 11.41
C TYR A 115 1.24 24.55 11.63
N GLY A 116 2.05 24.52 10.56
CA GLY A 116 3.50 24.27 10.66
C GLY A 116 3.89 22.84 11.06
N GLN A 117 2.93 21.91 11.09
CA GLN A 117 3.13 20.53 11.52
C GLN A 117 3.73 19.69 10.39
N LYS A 118 5.06 19.72 10.29
CA LYS A 118 5.79 18.90 9.33
C LYS A 118 5.58 17.41 9.60
N ARG A 119 5.38 16.65 8.53
CA ARG A 119 5.15 15.21 8.58
C ARG A 119 6.41 14.42 8.28
N GLY A 120 6.32 13.09 8.35
CA GLY A 120 7.43 12.17 8.11
C GLY A 120 7.71 11.87 6.64
N LEU A 121 8.29 10.71 6.41
CA LEU A 121 8.96 10.34 5.16
C LEU A 121 8.10 10.44 3.88
N LEU A 122 6.78 10.23 3.99
CA LEU A 122 5.86 10.35 2.85
C LEU A 122 5.75 11.81 2.37
N PHE A 123 5.75 12.76 3.30
CA PHE A 123 5.55 14.19 3.04
C PHE A 123 6.86 14.96 2.82
N MET A 124 7.99 14.40 3.24
CA MET A 124 9.31 14.99 2.99
C MET A 124 9.63 15.01 1.51
N ASP A 125 10.40 16.02 1.07
CA ASP A 125 10.87 16.15 -0.31
C ASP A 125 12.35 16.58 -0.37
N GLY A 126 12.92 16.60 -1.58
CA GLY A 126 14.28 17.07 -1.84
C GLY A 126 15.36 16.33 -1.04
N GLU A 127 16.34 17.09 -0.55
CA GLU A 127 17.49 16.54 0.19
C GLU A 127 17.10 16.00 1.56
N GLU A 128 16.11 16.63 2.25
CA GLU A 128 15.60 16.12 3.54
C GLU A 128 15.06 14.69 3.38
N TRP A 129 14.22 14.49 2.37
CA TRP A 129 13.71 13.16 2.06
C TRP A 129 14.83 12.18 1.71
N TRP A 130 15.78 12.60 0.88
CA TRP A 130 16.83 11.72 0.38
C TRP A 130 17.73 11.20 1.51
N GLN A 131 18.15 12.06 2.43
CA GLN A 131 18.97 11.68 3.56
C GLN A 131 18.24 10.69 4.47
N ASN A 132 17.03 11.02 4.89
CA ASN A 132 16.23 10.17 5.76
C ASN A 132 15.85 8.85 5.08
N ARG A 133 15.51 8.89 3.79
CA ARG A 133 15.21 7.69 3.00
C ARG A 133 16.39 6.72 2.92
N ARG A 134 17.61 7.22 2.78
CA ARG A 134 18.82 6.38 2.77
C ARG A 134 19.01 5.64 4.08
N ILE A 135 18.81 6.31 5.23
CA ILE A 135 18.87 5.69 6.56
C ILE A 135 17.80 4.59 6.65
N MET A 136 16.56 4.91 6.34
CA MET A 136 15.46 3.93 6.40
C MET A 136 15.68 2.73 5.47
N ASN A 137 16.18 2.94 4.25
CA ASN A 137 16.52 1.85 3.34
C ASN A 137 17.64 0.96 3.90
N LYS A 138 18.66 1.56 4.52
CA LYS A 138 19.78 0.83 5.17
C LYS A 138 19.26 -0.09 6.27
N LEU A 139 18.30 0.39 7.07
CA LEU A 139 17.79 -0.33 8.24
C LEU A 139 16.73 -1.35 7.89
N LEU A 140 15.83 -1.05 6.93
CA LEU A 140 14.64 -1.87 6.67
C LEU A 140 14.71 -2.73 5.42
N LEU A 141 15.50 -2.36 4.41
CA LEU A 141 15.49 -3.06 3.12
C LEU A 141 16.71 -3.95 2.88
N LYS A 142 17.78 -3.85 3.68
CA LYS A 142 18.94 -4.76 3.60
C LYS A 142 18.61 -6.13 4.19
N ASP A 143 19.34 -7.17 3.77
CA ASP A 143 19.03 -8.56 4.13
C ASP A 143 19.11 -8.86 5.63
N ASN A 144 19.99 -8.19 6.36
CA ASN A 144 20.09 -8.32 7.81
C ASN A 144 18.82 -7.86 8.58
N ALA A 145 17.93 -7.09 7.92
CA ALA A 145 16.67 -6.69 8.52
C ALA A 145 15.68 -7.86 8.70
N ASN A 146 15.79 -8.91 7.89
CA ASN A 146 14.82 -10.00 7.88
C ASN A 146 14.71 -10.71 9.24
N CYS A 147 15.85 -10.98 9.91
CA CYS A 147 15.85 -11.71 11.18
C CYS A 147 15.11 -10.94 12.28
N TRP A 148 15.55 -9.73 12.60
CA TRP A 148 14.98 -8.98 13.71
C TRP A 148 13.54 -8.50 13.45
N ILE A 149 13.17 -8.27 12.17
CA ILE A 149 11.78 -7.99 11.80
C ILE A 149 10.93 -9.23 12.02
N LYS A 150 11.39 -10.41 11.56
CA LYS A 150 10.64 -11.65 11.69
C LYS A 150 10.35 -12.00 13.15
N ASP A 151 11.33 -11.90 14.03
CA ASP A 151 11.17 -12.19 15.46
C ASP A 151 10.09 -11.31 16.10
N SER A 152 10.13 -10.00 15.83
CA SER A 152 9.12 -9.03 16.31
C SER A 152 7.71 -9.36 15.79
N VAL A 153 7.61 -9.68 14.50
CA VAL A 153 6.35 -10.01 13.83
C VAL A 153 5.76 -11.30 14.38
N THR A 154 6.54 -12.39 14.44
CA THR A 154 6.08 -13.70 14.91
C THR A 154 5.57 -13.63 16.34
N LYS A 155 6.31 -12.95 17.25
CA LYS A 155 5.90 -12.75 18.63
C LYS A 155 4.49 -12.15 18.73
N THR A 156 4.26 -11.04 18.01
CA THR A 156 2.97 -10.31 18.07
C THR A 156 1.83 -11.12 17.46
N ILE A 157 2.08 -11.79 16.35
CA ILE A 157 1.05 -12.60 15.67
C ILE A 157 0.69 -13.82 16.51
N THR A 158 1.65 -14.48 17.15
CA THR A 158 1.36 -15.61 18.02
C THR A 158 0.42 -15.23 19.15
N ILE A 159 0.63 -14.10 19.82
CA ILE A 159 -0.27 -13.59 20.86
C ILE A 159 -1.68 -13.34 20.29
N PHE A 160 -1.77 -12.75 19.10
CA PHE A 160 -3.05 -12.51 18.44
C PHE A 160 -3.78 -13.80 18.07
N ILE A 161 -3.10 -14.81 17.59
CA ILE A 161 -3.68 -16.12 17.25
C ILE A 161 -4.17 -16.84 18.51
N GLU A 162 -3.46 -16.79 19.61
CA GLU A 162 -3.93 -17.35 20.88
C GLU A 162 -5.22 -16.66 21.37
N HIS A 163 -5.31 -15.34 21.21
CA HIS A 163 -6.55 -14.60 21.49
C HIS A 163 -7.71 -15.10 20.61
N TRP A 164 -7.49 -15.26 19.31
CA TRP A 164 -8.52 -15.79 18.41
C TRP A 164 -8.88 -17.25 18.70
N LYS A 165 -7.93 -18.09 19.13
CA LYS A 165 -8.21 -19.47 19.57
C LYS A 165 -9.13 -19.49 20.79
N GLU A 166 -8.84 -18.64 21.77
CA GLU A 166 -9.66 -18.57 22.98
C GLU A 166 -11.10 -18.16 22.67
N GLN A 167 -11.27 -17.13 21.87
CA GLN A 167 -12.59 -16.68 21.40
C GLN A 167 -13.32 -17.76 20.58
N SER A 168 -12.57 -18.55 19.80
CA SER A 168 -13.15 -19.49 18.83
C SER A 168 -13.39 -20.88 19.39
N LYS A 169 -13.17 -21.15 20.68
CA LYS A 169 -13.38 -22.48 21.32
C LYS A 169 -14.77 -23.05 21.08
N HIS A 170 -15.78 -22.19 20.99
CA HIS A 170 -17.17 -22.58 20.79
C HIS A 170 -17.69 -22.24 19.38
N GLY A 171 -16.79 -21.86 18.46
CA GLY A 171 -17.11 -21.30 17.15
C GLY A 171 -17.60 -19.86 17.28
N ILE A 172 -16.90 -18.93 16.68
CA ILE A 172 -17.25 -17.50 16.70
C ILE A 172 -17.37 -16.94 15.29
N VAL A 173 -18.20 -15.91 15.16
CA VAL A 173 -18.20 -15.02 14.01
C VAL A 173 -17.58 -13.70 14.43
N ILE A 174 -16.46 -13.35 13.80
CA ILE A 174 -15.86 -12.03 13.96
C ILE A 174 -16.53 -11.11 12.95
N ASN A 175 -17.33 -10.17 13.45
CA ASN A 175 -18.13 -9.26 12.62
C ASN A 175 -17.31 -8.08 12.06
N ASP A 176 -16.23 -7.71 12.70
CA ASP A 176 -15.32 -6.63 12.28
C ASP A 176 -13.87 -7.08 12.25
N VAL A 177 -13.58 -7.92 11.27
CA VAL A 177 -12.21 -8.42 11.04
C VAL A 177 -11.25 -7.28 10.68
N ALA A 178 -11.76 -6.23 10.02
CA ALA A 178 -10.92 -5.10 9.63
C ALA A 178 -10.32 -4.40 10.86
N SER A 179 -11.11 -4.15 11.90
CA SER A 179 -10.63 -3.53 13.15
C SER A 179 -9.64 -4.41 13.89
N GLU A 180 -9.89 -5.72 13.95
CA GLU A 180 -8.96 -6.69 14.56
C GLU A 180 -7.59 -6.67 13.84
N LEU A 181 -7.60 -6.74 12.49
CA LEU A 181 -6.39 -6.72 11.69
C LEU A 181 -5.68 -5.36 11.73
N TYR A 182 -6.42 -4.29 11.86
CA TYR A 182 -5.85 -2.95 12.02
C TYR A 182 -5.10 -2.83 13.35
N ASN A 183 -5.72 -3.25 14.45
CA ASN A 183 -5.10 -3.30 15.77
C ASN A 183 -3.85 -4.20 15.76
N LEU A 184 -3.93 -5.37 15.13
CA LEU A 184 -2.77 -6.24 14.93
C LEU A 184 -1.65 -5.53 14.19
N SER A 185 -1.93 -4.89 13.06
CA SER A 185 -0.92 -4.20 12.26
C SER A 185 -0.23 -3.07 13.03
N THR A 186 -1.00 -2.34 13.84
CA THR A 186 -0.46 -1.30 14.73
C THR A 186 0.43 -1.90 15.83
N LYS A 187 0.02 -3.01 16.45
CA LYS A 187 0.83 -3.73 17.44
C LYS A 187 2.11 -4.30 16.84
N VAL A 188 2.05 -4.84 15.62
CA VAL A 188 3.24 -5.35 14.91
C VAL A 188 4.24 -4.25 14.64
N ILE A 189 3.81 -3.08 14.15
CA ILE A 189 4.75 -2.00 13.89
C ILE A 189 5.37 -1.47 15.18
N ILE A 190 4.61 -1.37 16.27
CA ILE A 190 5.16 -1.00 17.57
C ILE A 190 6.21 -2.02 18.02
N GLN A 191 5.94 -3.33 17.90
CA GLN A 191 6.91 -4.36 18.25
C GLN A 191 8.19 -4.25 17.40
N VAL A 192 8.07 -3.94 16.11
CA VAL A 192 9.22 -3.67 15.23
C VAL A 192 10.00 -2.43 15.68
N LEU A 193 9.32 -1.41 16.19
CA LEU A 193 9.97 -0.19 16.71
C LEU A 193 10.78 -0.47 17.97
N ILE A 194 10.28 -1.29 18.89
CA ILE A 194 10.92 -1.60 20.17
C ILE A 194 11.82 -2.84 20.14
N GLY A 195 11.63 -3.76 19.17
CA GLY A 195 12.41 -4.99 19.03
C GLY A 195 11.98 -6.09 19.97
N ASN A 196 12.92 -6.75 20.68
CA ASN A 196 12.64 -7.93 21.50
C ASN A 196 12.03 -7.63 22.87
N THR A 197 11.93 -6.38 23.26
CA THR A 197 11.31 -5.96 24.51
C THR A 197 9.78 -6.06 24.44
N ASP A 198 9.12 -6.13 25.61
CA ASP A 198 7.66 -6.08 25.64
C ASP A 198 7.18 -4.62 25.54
N PRO A 199 6.05 -4.37 24.85
CA PRO A 199 5.43 -3.05 24.84
C PRO A 199 4.93 -2.70 26.26
N PRO A 200 4.67 -1.42 26.55
CA PRO A 200 4.04 -1.03 27.82
C PRO A 200 2.76 -1.83 28.02
N GLN A 201 2.50 -2.21 29.27
CA GLN A 201 1.35 -3.03 29.64
C GLN A 201 0.39 -2.24 30.50
N GLY A 202 -0.89 -2.59 30.43
CA GLY A 202 -1.92 -2.04 31.30
C GLY A 202 -3.01 -1.28 30.55
N LYS A 203 -4.14 -1.09 31.24
CA LYS A 203 -5.36 -0.54 30.68
C LYS A 203 -5.15 0.83 30.02
N HIS A 204 -4.32 1.70 30.60
CA HIS A 204 -4.02 3.01 30.06
C HIS A 204 -3.36 2.95 28.67
N TYR A 205 -2.37 2.06 28.50
CA TYR A 205 -1.69 1.89 27.22
C TYR A 205 -2.62 1.31 26.15
N ASP A 206 -3.43 0.33 26.49
CA ASP A 206 -4.41 -0.27 25.59
C ASP A 206 -5.47 0.73 25.15
N GLU A 207 -5.96 1.56 26.04
CA GLU A 207 -6.89 2.66 25.72
C GLU A 207 -6.25 3.69 24.79
N LEU A 208 -5.02 4.11 25.08
CA LEU A 208 -4.26 5.05 24.25
C LEU A 208 -4.07 4.50 22.82
N LEU A 209 -3.69 3.23 22.71
CA LEU A 209 -3.51 2.56 21.44
C LEU A 209 -4.82 2.47 20.63
N ASN A 210 -5.92 2.10 21.28
CA ASN A 210 -7.23 2.02 20.64
C ASN A 210 -7.72 3.41 20.18
N MET A 211 -7.58 4.45 21.02
CA MET A 211 -7.93 5.81 20.66
C MET A 211 -7.10 6.31 19.46
N PHE A 212 -5.79 6.03 19.46
CA PHE A 212 -4.92 6.38 18.34
C PHE A 212 -5.36 5.67 17.06
N THR A 213 -5.57 4.37 17.12
CA THR A 213 -6.00 3.55 15.99
C THR A 213 -7.30 4.08 15.37
N GLU A 214 -8.29 4.40 16.20
CA GLU A 214 -9.56 4.94 15.74
C GLU A 214 -9.40 6.33 15.12
N SER A 215 -8.59 7.20 15.74
CA SER A 215 -8.32 8.54 15.19
C SER A 215 -7.66 8.48 13.81
N VAL A 216 -6.79 7.50 13.55
CA VAL A 216 -6.15 7.31 12.25
C VAL A 216 -7.13 6.83 11.19
N LYS A 217 -8.07 5.92 11.53
CA LYS A 217 -9.15 5.55 10.60
C LYS A 217 -9.97 6.77 10.19
N GLN A 218 -10.35 7.61 11.16
CA GLN A 218 -11.12 8.83 10.92
C GLN A 218 -10.38 9.86 10.05
N ILE A 219 -9.03 9.96 10.16
CA ILE A 219 -8.25 10.80 9.26
C ILE A 219 -8.45 10.38 7.79
N PHE A 220 -8.35 9.10 7.50
CA PHE A 220 -8.48 8.63 6.12
C PHE A 220 -9.89 8.85 5.58
N GLU A 221 -10.92 8.67 6.39
CA GLU A 221 -12.31 8.96 6.01
C GLU A 221 -12.53 10.45 5.75
N THR A 222 -12.09 11.32 6.66
CA THR A 222 -12.26 12.78 6.52
C THR A 222 -11.44 13.34 5.36
N THR A 223 -10.24 12.82 5.12
CA THR A 223 -9.44 13.16 3.94
C THR A 223 -10.19 12.82 2.65
N THR A 224 -10.81 11.63 2.58
CA THR A 224 -11.58 11.20 1.41
C THR A 224 -12.77 12.12 1.13
N LYS A 225 -13.46 12.61 2.16
CA LYS A 225 -14.59 13.55 2.03
C LYS A 225 -14.17 14.89 1.42
N LEU A 226 -12.90 15.27 1.52
CA LEU A 226 -12.34 16.50 0.95
C LEU A 226 -11.86 16.35 -0.49
N TYR A 227 -11.84 15.14 -1.05
CA TYR A 227 -11.41 14.96 -2.44
C TYR A 227 -12.36 15.64 -3.43
N GLY A 228 -11.75 16.32 -4.39
CA GLY A 228 -12.50 17.03 -5.44
C GLY A 228 -13.17 18.31 -4.98
N ILE A 229 -13.04 18.72 -3.72
CA ILE A 229 -13.53 19.99 -3.18
C ILE A 229 -12.34 20.95 -3.04
N PRO A 230 -12.48 22.25 -3.43
CA PRO A 230 -11.42 23.23 -3.18
C PRO A 230 -11.17 23.43 -1.68
N VAL A 231 -10.13 22.80 -1.15
CA VAL A 231 -9.86 22.74 0.30
C VAL A 231 -9.66 24.12 0.92
N ASN A 232 -9.06 25.07 0.16
CA ASN A 232 -8.91 26.45 0.59
C ASN A 232 -10.25 27.15 0.88
N TRP A 233 -11.31 26.79 0.15
CA TRP A 233 -12.65 27.30 0.40
C TRP A 233 -13.26 26.66 1.65
N CYS A 234 -13.07 25.35 1.80
CA CYS A 234 -13.52 24.65 3.01
C CYS A 234 -12.91 25.27 4.27
N HIS A 235 -11.63 25.59 4.25
CA HIS A 235 -10.96 26.30 5.33
C HIS A 235 -11.48 27.75 5.49
N ARG A 236 -11.53 28.54 4.39
CA ARG A 236 -11.92 29.95 4.44
C ARG A 236 -13.34 30.16 5.00
N PHE A 237 -14.27 29.29 4.64
CA PHE A 237 -15.65 29.33 5.09
C PHE A 237 -15.90 28.46 6.33
N ASN A 238 -14.85 27.94 6.93
CA ASN A 238 -14.90 27.10 8.12
C ASN A 238 -15.95 25.97 8.02
N LEU A 239 -16.00 25.30 6.85
CA LEU A 239 -16.96 24.23 6.60
C LEU A 239 -16.69 23.03 7.52
N LYS A 240 -17.77 22.37 7.95
CA LYS A 240 -17.68 21.22 8.88
C LYS A 240 -16.73 20.13 8.39
N VAL A 241 -16.69 19.84 7.10
CA VAL A 241 -15.78 18.83 6.52
C VAL A 241 -14.30 19.16 6.74
N TRP A 242 -13.93 20.46 6.77
CA TRP A 242 -12.57 20.88 7.12
C TRP A 242 -12.31 20.79 8.62
N GLN A 243 -13.29 21.18 9.44
CA GLN A 243 -13.18 21.10 10.89
C GLN A 243 -12.99 19.64 11.33
N ASP A 244 -13.83 18.73 10.84
CA ASP A 244 -13.73 17.30 11.13
C ASP A 244 -12.36 16.74 10.76
N PHE A 245 -11.84 17.08 9.57
CA PHE A 245 -10.50 16.69 9.15
C PHE A 245 -9.42 17.23 10.09
N LYS A 246 -9.47 18.54 10.41
CA LYS A 246 -8.51 19.18 11.29
C LYS A 246 -8.49 18.53 12.67
N GLU A 247 -9.66 18.34 13.28
CA GLU A 247 -9.79 17.71 14.59
C GLU A 247 -9.23 16.30 14.62
N CYS A 248 -9.49 15.50 13.58
CA CYS A 248 -8.92 14.15 13.45
C CYS A 248 -7.40 14.17 13.34
N VAL A 249 -6.83 15.11 12.57
CA VAL A 249 -5.38 15.25 12.43
C VAL A 249 -4.75 15.68 13.76
N ASP A 250 -5.30 16.71 14.41
CA ASP A 250 -4.83 17.20 15.71
C ASP A 250 -4.83 16.08 16.75
N LEU A 251 -5.93 15.34 16.85
CA LEU A 251 -6.08 14.23 17.78
C LEU A 251 -5.07 13.11 17.50
N SER A 252 -4.92 12.71 16.23
CA SER A 252 -4.00 11.64 15.87
C SER A 252 -2.54 12.01 16.14
N LEU A 253 -2.15 13.26 15.87
CA LEU A 253 -0.79 13.73 16.19
C LEU A 253 -0.56 13.80 17.70
N LEU A 254 -1.54 14.25 18.47
CA LEU A 254 -1.49 14.29 19.93
C LEU A 254 -1.33 12.87 20.51
N LEU A 255 -2.18 11.94 20.09
CA LEU A 255 -2.17 10.55 20.55
C LEU A 255 -0.89 9.82 20.09
N GLY A 256 -0.47 10.06 18.84
CA GLY A 256 0.79 9.51 18.31
C GLY A 256 2.01 9.97 19.11
N ASN A 257 2.07 11.24 19.49
CA ASN A 257 3.14 11.76 20.34
C ASN A 257 3.09 11.18 21.76
N LYS A 258 1.89 10.99 22.35
CA LYS A 258 1.75 10.31 23.64
C LYS A 258 2.22 8.86 23.56
N LEU A 259 1.78 8.12 22.55
CA LEU A 259 2.17 6.73 22.30
C LEU A 259 3.71 6.61 22.11
N LEU A 260 4.29 7.53 21.34
CA LEU A 260 5.75 7.55 21.15
C LEU A 260 6.49 7.80 22.48
N LYS A 261 6.00 8.71 23.32
CA LYS A 261 6.60 8.94 24.65
C LYS A 261 6.59 7.67 25.50
N GLU A 262 5.46 6.95 25.56
CA GLU A 262 5.37 5.66 26.26
C GLU A 262 6.39 4.65 25.73
N ILE A 263 6.51 4.54 24.40
CA ILE A 263 7.45 3.61 23.74
C ILE A 263 8.91 4.00 24.02
N LEU A 264 9.24 5.29 24.08
CA LEU A 264 10.59 5.77 24.36
C LEU A 264 11.04 5.55 25.82
N THR A 265 10.12 5.30 26.76
CA THR A 265 10.48 4.93 28.15
C THR A 265 11.04 3.52 28.26
N ILE A 266 10.87 2.68 27.23
CA ILE A 266 11.29 1.28 27.23
C ILE A 266 12.82 1.19 27.23
N LYS A 267 13.38 0.68 28.31
CA LYS A 267 14.81 0.41 28.41
C LYS A 267 15.19 -0.83 27.59
N ASN A 268 16.43 -0.84 27.08
CA ASN A 268 16.99 -1.98 26.32
C ASN A 268 16.26 -2.33 25.01
N SER A 269 15.58 -1.35 24.39
CA SER A 269 15.04 -1.50 23.05
C SER A 269 16.12 -1.94 22.06
N SER A 270 15.83 -2.93 21.22
CA SER A 270 16.70 -3.43 20.15
C SER A 270 16.15 -3.18 18.74
N GLY A 271 14.96 -2.58 18.67
CA GLY A 271 14.20 -2.38 17.45
C GLY A 271 14.67 -1.20 16.58
N LEU A 272 13.74 -0.74 15.75
CA LEU A 272 14.03 0.34 14.79
C LEU A 272 14.40 1.65 15.49
N ILE A 273 13.81 2.00 16.63
CA ILE A 273 14.08 3.23 17.38
C ILE A 273 15.56 3.29 17.77
N LYS A 274 16.08 2.22 18.37
CA LYS A 274 17.51 2.15 18.72
C LYS A 274 18.39 2.31 17.49
N LYS A 275 18.06 1.61 16.40
CA LYS A 275 18.84 1.65 15.16
C LYS A 275 18.85 3.04 14.52
N LEU A 276 17.77 3.80 14.63
CA LEU A 276 17.70 5.20 14.18
C LEU A 276 18.58 6.11 15.04
N GLY A 277 18.60 5.89 16.36
CA GLY A 277 19.50 6.56 17.27
C GLY A 277 20.99 6.27 16.97
N ASP A 278 21.32 5.00 16.67
CA ASP A 278 22.68 4.60 16.28
C ASP A 278 23.12 5.28 14.95
N GLU A 279 22.18 5.59 14.04
CA GLU A 279 22.43 6.41 12.83
C GLU A 279 22.47 7.92 13.11
N LYS A 280 22.37 8.34 14.37
CA LYS A 280 22.41 9.74 14.82
C LYS A 280 21.31 10.62 14.19
N MET A 281 20.12 10.05 13.95
CA MET A 281 18.96 10.82 13.53
C MET A 281 18.51 11.72 14.67
N ASP A 282 18.22 13.00 14.38
CA ASP A 282 17.70 13.92 15.40
C ASP A 282 16.31 13.50 15.88
N GLU A 283 15.99 13.81 17.14
CA GLU A 283 14.75 13.36 17.79
C GLU A 283 13.47 13.87 17.12
N ILE A 284 13.49 15.08 16.59
CA ILE A 284 12.32 15.68 15.93
C ILE A 284 12.02 14.94 14.63
N THR A 285 13.03 14.73 13.80
CA THR A 285 12.91 13.99 12.55
C THR A 285 12.53 12.53 12.81
N MET A 286 13.15 11.90 13.81
CA MET A 286 12.82 10.52 14.21
C MET A 286 11.36 10.41 14.64
N SER A 287 10.86 11.32 15.48
CA SER A 287 9.47 11.32 15.93
C SER A 287 8.47 11.46 14.78
N ARG A 288 8.72 12.40 13.85
CA ARG A 288 7.91 12.58 12.65
C ARG A 288 7.84 11.31 11.80
N ILE A 289 8.98 10.66 11.57
CA ILE A 289 9.07 9.44 10.78
C ILE A 289 8.35 8.29 11.47
N ILE A 290 8.53 8.10 12.78
CA ILE A 290 7.93 6.99 13.53
C ILE A 290 6.42 7.13 13.58
N ILE A 291 5.88 8.32 13.88
CA ILE A 291 4.43 8.54 13.95
C ILE A 291 3.80 8.25 12.58
N ASP A 292 4.35 8.80 11.50
CA ASP A 292 3.85 8.53 10.15
C ASP A 292 4.02 7.06 9.74
N PHE A 293 5.05 6.39 10.25
CA PHE A 293 5.28 4.98 9.98
C PHE A 293 4.21 4.09 10.64
N ILE A 294 3.81 4.42 11.87
CA ILE A 294 2.70 3.75 12.55
C ILE A 294 1.38 3.99 11.81
N ILE A 295 1.10 5.24 11.41
CA ILE A 295 -0.10 5.62 10.65
C ILE A 295 -0.18 4.84 9.33
N ALA A 296 0.91 4.77 8.58
CA ALA A 296 0.95 4.12 7.27
C ALA A 296 0.85 2.59 7.33
N ALA A 297 1.29 1.97 8.42
CA ALA A 297 1.33 0.52 8.57
C ALA A 297 -0.05 -0.11 8.86
N GLY A 298 -0.92 0.62 9.56
CA GLY A 298 -2.23 0.15 10.00
C GLY A 298 -3.10 -0.28 8.83
N ASP A 299 -3.55 0.66 8.04
CA ASP A 299 -4.53 0.45 6.96
C ASP A 299 -4.02 -0.49 5.87
N THR A 300 -2.81 -0.24 5.38
CA THR A 300 -2.32 -0.94 4.18
C THR A 300 -2.19 -2.44 4.40
N THR A 301 -1.64 -2.85 5.55
CA THR A 301 -1.41 -4.26 5.85
C THR A 301 -2.70 -4.93 6.32
N ALA A 302 -3.55 -4.24 7.08
CA ALA A 302 -4.85 -4.76 7.52
C ALA A 302 -5.77 -5.07 6.33
N TYR A 303 -5.97 -4.12 5.41
CA TYR A 303 -6.82 -4.35 4.25
C TYR A 303 -6.24 -5.36 3.27
N THR A 304 -4.91 -5.44 3.14
CA THR A 304 -4.28 -6.53 2.36
C THR A 304 -4.57 -7.89 2.97
N SER A 305 -4.44 -8.04 4.30
CA SER A 305 -4.78 -9.27 5.03
C SER A 305 -6.25 -9.64 4.84
N LEU A 306 -7.13 -8.65 4.93
CA LEU A 306 -8.57 -8.81 4.77
C LEU A 306 -8.94 -9.34 3.38
N TRP A 307 -8.36 -8.76 2.32
CA TRP A 307 -8.54 -9.25 0.95
C TRP A 307 -7.97 -10.65 0.76
N ILE A 308 -6.87 -11.01 1.41
CA ILE A 308 -6.30 -12.35 1.35
C ILE A 308 -7.26 -13.36 1.98
N PHE A 309 -7.80 -13.08 3.18
CA PHE A 309 -8.77 -13.98 3.83
C PHE A 309 -10.07 -14.10 3.03
N TYR A 310 -10.56 -13.00 2.46
CA TYR A 310 -11.68 -13.04 1.53
C TYR A 310 -11.42 -13.99 0.35
N LEU A 311 -10.29 -13.81 -0.35
CA LEU A 311 -9.93 -14.63 -1.51
C LEU A 311 -9.72 -16.10 -1.14
N LEU A 312 -9.03 -16.39 -0.04
CA LEU A 312 -8.82 -17.76 0.43
C LEU A 312 -10.14 -18.43 0.81
N SER A 313 -11.09 -17.69 1.38
CA SER A 313 -12.40 -18.25 1.73
C SER A 313 -13.22 -18.63 0.50
N GLN A 314 -13.02 -17.94 -0.63
CA GLN A 314 -13.67 -18.27 -1.91
C GLN A 314 -12.92 -19.35 -2.70
N ASN A 315 -11.63 -19.58 -2.41
CA ASN A 315 -10.73 -20.47 -3.15
C ASN A 315 -10.09 -21.50 -2.21
N ARG A 316 -10.90 -22.41 -1.66
CA ARG A 316 -10.48 -23.36 -0.63
C ARG A 316 -9.33 -24.29 -1.02
N ASN A 317 -9.19 -24.59 -2.31
CA ASN A 317 -8.07 -25.38 -2.81
C ASN A 317 -6.72 -24.72 -2.49
N GLU A 318 -6.67 -23.38 -2.46
CA GLU A 318 -5.47 -22.62 -2.15
C GLU A 318 -5.08 -22.75 -0.66
N ILE A 319 -6.08 -22.94 0.23
CA ILE A 319 -5.82 -23.26 1.65
C ILE A 319 -5.12 -24.63 1.77
N THR A 320 -5.57 -25.61 1.00
CA THR A 320 -4.94 -26.94 0.95
C THR A 320 -3.51 -26.86 0.41
N GLU A 321 -3.28 -26.06 -0.64
CA GLU A 321 -1.94 -25.82 -1.19
C GLU A 321 -1.02 -25.17 -0.13
N ILE A 322 -1.51 -24.17 0.62
CA ILE A 322 -0.74 -23.53 1.70
C ILE A 322 -0.37 -24.58 2.76
N ARG A 323 -1.31 -25.41 3.19
CA ARG A 323 -1.06 -26.47 4.19
C ARG A 323 -0.03 -27.48 3.73
N SER A 324 -0.07 -27.84 2.44
CA SER A 324 0.87 -28.80 1.84
C SER A 324 2.26 -28.20 1.65
N LYS A 325 2.34 -26.98 1.07
CA LYS A 325 3.59 -26.33 0.68
C LYS A 325 4.13 -25.35 1.72
N GLN A 326 3.35 -25.09 2.78
CA GLN A 326 3.68 -24.23 3.91
C GLN A 326 4.16 -22.83 3.49
N HIS A 327 5.16 -22.29 4.14
CA HIS A 327 5.71 -20.94 3.88
C HIS A 327 6.19 -20.71 2.44
N THR A 328 6.44 -21.76 1.67
CA THR A 328 6.95 -21.61 0.29
C THR A 328 5.88 -21.11 -0.67
N TYR A 329 4.60 -21.41 -0.43
CA TYR A 329 3.49 -21.02 -1.28
C TYR A 329 2.86 -19.67 -0.92
N ILE A 330 2.95 -19.27 0.36
CA ILE A 330 2.33 -18.04 0.88
C ILE A 330 2.76 -16.76 0.11
N PRO A 331 4.03 -16.57 -0.28
CA PRO A 331 4.41 -15.40 -1.07
C PRO A 331 3.67 -15.27 -2.41
N PHE A 332 3.26 -16.38 -3.00
CA PHE A 332 2.49 -16.38 -4.25
C PHE A 332 1.03 -15.97 -4.02
N VAL A 333 0.43 -16.46 -2.91
CA VAL A 333 -0.89 -16.04 -2.45
C VAL A 333 -0.94 -14.54 -2.21
N ILE A 334 0.05 -13.99 -1.49
CA ILE A 334 0.14 -12.55 -1.21
C ILE A 334 0.25 -11.74 -2.51
N LYS A 335 1.13 -12.14 -3.42
CA LYS A 335 1.32 -11.44 -4.70
C LYS A 335 0.05 -11.42 -5.54
N GLU A 336 -0.65 -12.55 -5.59
CA GLU A 336 -1.88 -12.67 -6.37
C GLU A 336 -3.03 -11.86 -5.77
N ALA A 337 -3.17 -11.88 -4.45
CA ALA A 337 -4.15 -11.05 -3.77
C ALA A 337 -3.90 -9.56 -3.99
N MET A 338 -2.66 -9.11 -3.87
CA MET A 338 -2.29 -7.72 -4.13
C MET A 338 -2.39 -7.32 -5.62
N ARG A 339 -2.32 -8.28 -6.56
CA ARG A 339 -2.60 -8.03 -7.97
C ARG A 339 -4.09 -7.73 -8.18
N LEU A 340 -4.95 -8.56 -7.59
CA LEU A 340 -6.42 -8.42 -7.71
C LEU A 340 -6.94 -7.23 -6.91
N TYR A 341 -6.47 -7.07 -5.68
CA TYR A 341 -6.90 -6.00 -4.78
C TYR A 341 -5.70 -5.20 -4.25
N PRO A 342 -5.03 -4.41 -5.13
CA PRO A 342 -3.96 -3.54 -4.68
C PRO A 342 -4.53 -2.46 -3.76
N VAL A 343 -4.09 -2.42 -2.49
CA VAL A 343 -4.58 -1.41 -1.54
C VAL A 343 -4.29 0.02 -1.99
N ALA A 344 -3.23 0.23 -2.78
CA ALA A 344 -2.98 1.47 -3.52
C ALA A 344 -3.26 1.23 -5.01
N PRO A 345 -4.50 1.45 -5.50
CA PRO A 345 -4.86 1.17 -6.90
C PRO A 345 -4.17 2.10 -7.90
N PHE A 346 -3.67 3.22 -7.42
CA PHE A 346 -2.97 4.24 -8.18
C PHE A 346 -1.63 4.59 -7.53
N LEU A 347 -0.58 4.72 -8.35
CA LEU A 347 0.71 5.24 -7.93
C LEU A 347 0.99 6.55 -8.67
N THR A 348 1.58 7.51 -8.01
CA THR A 348 1.71 8.85 -8.59
C THR A 348 3.16 9.31 -8.69
N ARG A 349 3.46 10.12 -9.72
CA ARG A 349 4.71 10.86 -9.87
C ARG A 349 4.43 12.23 -10.48
N ILE A 350 5.28 13.19 -10.14
CA ILE A 350 5.32 14.48 -10.78
C ILE A 350 6.59 14.55 -11.61
N LEU A 351 6.48 14.85 -12.90
CA LEU A 351 7.66 14.92 -13.79
C LEU A 351 8.60 16.05 -13.36
N PRO A 352 9.88 15.76 -13.10
CA PRO A 352 10.84 16.77 -12.71
C PRO A 352 11.34 17.64 -13.87
N GLN A 353 11.12 17.21 -15.13
CA GLN A 353 11.54 17.88 -16.37
C GLN A 353 10.64 17.46 -17.52
N ASP A 354 10.69 18.23 -18.64
CA ASP A 354 10.04 17.84 -19.88
C ASP A 354 10.52 16.45 -20.32
N SER A 355 9.60 15.58 -20.64
CA SER A 355 9.90 14.16 -20.88
C SER A 355 9.01 13.57 -21.97
N VAL A 356 9.45 12.43 -22.54
CA VAL A 356 8.64 11.65 -23.48
C VAL A 356 8.06 10.45 -22.76
N VAL A 357 6.73 10.40 -22.69
CA VAL A 357 5.95 9.28 -22.11
C VAL A 357 5.19 8.59 -23.24
N GLY A 358 5.60 7.36 -23.58
CA GLY A 358 5.13 6.73 -24.81
C GLY A 358 5.61 7.51 -26.04
N GLU A 359 4.68 7.93 -26.87
CA GLU A 359 4.92 8.78 -28.05
C GLU A 359 4.65 10.28 -27.81
N TYR A 360 4.28 10.65 -26.58
CA TYR A 360 3.82 11.99 -26.25
C TYR A 360 4.87 12.81 -25.51
N SER A 361 5.01 14.09 -25.89
CA SER A 361 5.80 15.06 -25.14
C SER A 361 4.97 15.56 -23.95
N VAL A 362 5.47 15.37 -22.74
CA VAL A 362 4.80 15.73 -21.49
C VAL A 362 5.66 16.75 -20.74
N LYS A 363 5.04 17.82 -20.28
CA LYS A 363 5.73 18.92 -19.62
C LYS A 363 6.15 18.61 -18.21
N LYS A 364 7.23 19.26 -17.76
CA LYS A 364 7.64 19.35 -16.36
C LYS A 364 6.45 19.74 -15.48
N GLY A 365 6.37 19.14 -14.30
CA GLY A 365 5.31 19.42 -13.33
C GLY A 365 4.00 18.67 -13.60
N THR A 366 3.87 17.96 -14.74
CA THR A 366 2.68 17.16 -15.02
C THR A 366 2.57 16.01 -14.01
N PRO A 367 1.44 15.91 -13.28
CA PRO A 367 1.15 14.78 -12.42
C PRO A 367 0.80 13.55 -13.27
N ILE A 368 1.50 12.44 -13.05
CA ILE A 368 1.24 11.18 -13.72
C ILE A 368 0.70 10.18 -12.71
N ILE A 369 -0.37 9.47 -13.08
CA ILE A 369 -1.01 8.44 -12.30
C ILE A 369 -0.86 7.11 -13.03
N ALA A 370 -0.16 6.17 -12.40
CA ALA A 370 -0.04 4.81 -12.86
C ALA A 370 -1.20 3.97 -12.31
N SER A 371 -2.07 3.48 -13.20
CA SER A 371 -3.26 2.70 -12.89
C SER A 371 -2.90 1.23 -12.70
N ILE A 372 -2.37 0.87 -11.52
CA ILE A 372 -1.92 -0.51 -11.27
C ILE A 372 -3.08 -1.49 -11.04
N TYR A 373 -4.25 -1.00 -10.68
CA TYR A 373 -5.48 -1.81 -10.66
C TYR A 373 -5.82 -2.30 -12.08
N THR A 374 -5.79 -1.41 -13.08
CA THR A 374 -6.03 -1.72 -14.49
C THR A 374 -4.93 -2.60 -15.07
N SER A 375 -3.65 -2.25 -14.87
CA SER A 375 -2.54 -3.05 -15.41
C SER A 375 -2.53 -4.48 -14.82
N GLY A 376 -2.87 -4.63 -13.54
CA GLY A 376 -2.98 -5.93 -12.88
C GLY A 376 -4.11 -6.81 -13.42
N ARG A 377 -5.11 -6.24 -14.12
CA ARG A 377 -6.26 -6.93 -14.72
C ARG A 377 -6.22 -7.01 -16.24
N ASN A 378 -5.15 -6.56 -16.86
CA ASN A 378 -5.02 -6.59 -18.31
C ASN A 378 -4.67 -8.01 -18.80
N GLU A 379 -5.48 -8.55 -19.73
CA GLU A 379 -5.27 -9.87 -20.34
C GLU A 379 -3.97 -10.00 -21.12
N GLN A 380 -3.43 -8.88 -21.63
CA GLN A 380 -2.12 -8.86 -22.28
C GLN A 380 -0.99 -9.18 -21.31
N TYR A 381 -1.17 -8.92 -20.01
CA TYR A 381 -0.16 -9.14 -18.98
C TYR A 381 -0.44 -10.39 -18.16
N PHE A 382 -1.69 -10.72 -17.90
CA PHE A 382 -2.09 -11.87 -17.08
C PHE A 382 -3.22 -12.67 -17.76
N SER A 383 -2.94 -13.91 -18.11
CA SER A 383 -4.02 -14.83 -18.54
C SER A 383 -5.01 -15.01 -17.40
N LYS A 384 -6.32 -15.02 -17.73
CA LYS A 384 -7.39 -15.12 -16.73
C LYS A 384 -7.21 -14.08 -15.60
N PRO A 385 -7.28 -12.79 -15.94
CA PRO A 385 -6.87 -11.72 -15.03
C PRO A 385 -7.78 -11.57 -13.81
N GLU A 386 -9.03 -11.99 -13.87
CA GLU A 386 -9.98 -11.90 -12.76
C GLU A 386 -9.96 -13.13 -11.84
N GLU A 387 -9.29 -14.22 -12.24
CA GLU A 387 -9.17 -15.42 -11.42
C GLU A 387 -8.03 -15.28 -10.39
N PHE A 388 -8.26 -15.82 -9.19
CA PHE A 388 -7.23 -15.89 -8.14
C PHE A 388 -6.39 -17.14 -8.34
N LEU A 389 -5.23 -17.00 -8.94
CA LEU A 389 -4.34 -18.09 -9.36
C LEU A 389 -2.92 -17.88 -8.78
N PRO A 390 -2.67 -18.14 -7.48
CA PRO A 390 -1.36 -17.95 -6.86
C PRO A 390 -0.23 -18.69 -7.56
N TYR A 391 -0.50 -19.88 -8.13
CA TYR A 391 0.49 -20.67 -8.85
C TYR A 391 1.11 -19.96 -10.06
N ARG A 392 0.48 -18.88 -10.59
CA ARG A 392 1.10 -18.08 -11.67
C ARG A 392 2.45 -17.45 -11.28
N TRP A 393 2.68 -17.27 -9.99
CA TRP A 393 3.91 -16.70 -9.44
C TRP A 393 4.97 -17.76 -9.16
N ASP A 394 4.59 -19.03 -9.09
CA ASP A 394 5.51 -20.16 -8.91
C ASP A 394 6.13 -20.54 -10.24
N ARG A 395 7.46 -20.47 -10.32
CA ARG A 395 8.20 -20.85 -11.55
C ARG A 395 8.25 -22.35 -11.79
N LEU A 396 8.03 -23.12 -10.73
CA LEU A 396 8.13 -24.59 -10.75
C LEU A 396 6.77 -25.27 -10.92
N ASP A 397 5.67 -24.54 -10.81
CA ASP A 397 4.32 -25.09 -10.92
C ASP A 397 3.96 -25.34 -12.40
N GLU A 398 3.66 -26.59 -12.73
CA GLU A 398 3.31 -27.01 -14.11
C GLU A 398 2.06 -26.30 -14.63
N ARG A 399 1.09 -25.94 -13.75
CA ARG A 399 -0.11 -25.20 -14.13
C ARG A 399 0.22 -23.85 -14.77
N LYS A 400 1.34 -23.24 -14.37
CA LYS A 400 1.82 -21.99 -14.96
C LYS A 400 2.12 -22.10 -16.44
N GLY A 401 2.66 -23.23 -16.89
CA GLY A 401 2.94 -23.48 -18.32
C GLY A 401 1.71 -23.40 -19.23
N LYS A 402 0.51 -23.53 -18.66
CA LYS A 402 -0.77 -23.38 -19.36
C LYS A 402 -1.23 -21.91 -19.50
N LEU A 403 -0.59 -20.98 -18.81
CA LEU A 403 -0.89 -19.56 -18.87
C LEU A 403 -0.10 -18.91 -20.01
N LYS A 404 -0.80 -18.31 -20.98
CA LYS A 404 -0.16 -17.66 -22.15
C LYS A 404 0.67 -16.45 -21.75
N ASN A 405 0.13 -15.61 -20.84
CA ASN A 405 0.74 -14.35 -20.44
C ASN A 405 0.93 -14.30 -18.93
N HIS A 406 2.12 -13.89 -18.51
CA HIS A 406 2.45 -13.54 -17.12
C HIS A 406 3.59 -12.54 -17.08
N ILE A 407 3.27 -11.26 -16.90
CA ILE A 407 4.22 -10.16 -16.81
C ILE A 407 4.24 -9.61 -15.36
N PRO A 408 5.13 -10.11 -14.49
CA PRO A 408 5.11 -9.80 -13.06
C PRO A 408 5.16 -8.30 -12.73
N PHE A 409 5.90 -7.51 -13.51
CA PHE A 409 6.04 -6.07 -13.26
C PHE A 409 4.82 -5.23 -13.69
N ALA A 410 3.79 -5.84 -14.27
CA ALA A 410 2.49 -5.20 -14.45
C ALA A 410 1.69 -5.13 -13.13
N SER A 411 2.15 -5.82 -12.07
CA SER A 411 1.61 -5.73 -10.71
C SER A 411 2.67 -5.17 -9.78
N LEU A 412 2.47 -3.96 -9.27
CA LEU A 412 3.45 -3.19 -8.49
C LEU A 412 2.88 -2.74 -7.13
N PRO A 413 2.47 -3.66 -6.26
CA PRO A 413 1.79 -3.30 -5.00
C PRO A 413 2.67 -2.52 -4.02
N PHE A 414 3.98 -2.58 -4.15
CA PHE A 414 4.95 -1.81 -3.36
C PHE A 414 5.65 -0.71 -4.16
N ALA A 415 5.14 -0.36 -5.33
CA ALA A 415 5.75 0.54 -6.29
C ALA A 415 7.18 0.12 -6.73
N LEU A 416 7.82 0.97 -7.52
CA LEU A 416 9.22 0.85 -7.95
C LEU A 416 9.96 2.17 -7.72
N GLY A 417 11.27 2.17 -7.95
CA GLY A 417 12.10 3.36 -7.90
C GLY A 417 12.45 3.80 -6.48
N ALA A 418 12.91 5.03 -6.36
CA ALA A 418 13.48 5.54 -5.11
C ALA A 418 12.45 5.70 -3.98
N ARG A 419 11.18 5.99 -4.33
CA ARG A 419 10.05 6.07 -3.38
C ARG A 419 9.23 4.78 -3.28
N SER A 420 9.78 3.61 -3.68
CA SER A 420 9.13 2.32 -3.42
C SER A 420 8.87 2.11 -1.91
N CYS A 421 7.93 1.24 -1.55
CA CYS A 421 7.54 1.06 -0.15
C CYS A 421 8.74 0.68 0.74
N VAL A 422 9.01 1.51 1.74
CA VAL A 422 10.09 1.28 2.72
C VAL A 422 9.72 0.21 3.73
N GLY A 423 8.41 0.05 4.03
CA GLY A 423 7.88 -0.98 4.93
C GLY A 423 7.67 -2.36 4.29
N ARG A 424 8.06 -2.56 3.02
CA ARG A 424 7.78 -3.80 2.28
C ARG A 424 8.18 -5.08 3.01
N LYS A 425 9.33 -5.11 3.65
CA LYS A 425 9.79 -6.31 4.36
C LYS A 425 8.95 -6.60 5.59
N ILE A 426 8.55 -5.57 6.33
CA ILE A 426 7.67 -5.71 7.50
C ILE A 426 6.29 -6.21 7.06
N ALA A 427 5.70 -5.56 6.06
CA ALA A 427 4.40 -5.97 5.53
C ALA A 427 4.41 -7.42 5.02
N MET A 428 5.42 -7.81 4.23
CA MET A 428 5.54 -9.19 3.74
C MET A 428 5.75 -10.21 4.86
N ALA A 429 6.53 -9.88 5.88
CA ALA A 429 6.72 -10.74 7.04
C ALA A 429 5.42 -10.91 7.83
N GLN A 430 4.70 -9.81 8.10
CA GLN A 430 3.42 -9.84 8.79
C GLN A 430 2.38 -10.64 8.02
N LEU A 431 2.20 -10.37 6.72
CA LEU A 431 1.25 -11.08 5.88
C LEU A 431 1.56 -12.59 5.83
N ALA A 432 2.83 -12.94 5.64
CA ALA A 432 3.22 -14.34 5.54
C ALA A 432 2.98 -15.11 6.83
N GLU A 433 3.38 -14.55 7.97
CA GLU A 433 3.22 -15.17 9.26
C GLU A 433 1.74 -15.28 9.68
N LEU A 434 0.97 -14.20 9.46
CA LEU A 434 -0.46 -14.18 9.77
C LEU A 434 -1.23 -15.23 8.94
N ILE A 435 -0.99 -15.29 7.63
CA ILE A 435 -1.65 -16.28 6.76
C ILE A 435 -1.31 -17.69 7.22
N TRP A 436 -0.02 -17.94 7.49
CA TRP A 436 0.42 -19.26 7.95
C TRP A 436 -0.31 -19.66 9.22
N GLN A 437 -0.24 -18.83 10.25
CA GLN A 437 -0.82 -19.18 11.55
C GLN A 437 -2.35 -19.30 11.50
N VAL A 438 -3.04 -18.47 10.70
CA VAL A 438 -4.50 -18.61 10.53
C VAL A 438 -4.86 -19.89 9.79
N VAL A 439 -4.19 -20.21 8.69
CA VAL A 439 -4.47 -21.41 7.88
C VAL A 439 -4.14 -22.70 8.66
N GLU A 440 -3.11 -22.67 9.48
CA GLU A 440 -2.70 -23.81 10.31
C GLU A 440 -3.66 -24.07 11.46
N ASN A 441 -4.10 -23.04 12.15
CA ASN A 441 -4.86 -23.15 13.39
C ASN A 441 -6.39 -23.15 13.20
N PHE A 442 -6.89 -22.63 12.06
CA PHE A 442 -8.34 -22.46 11.89
C PHE A 442 -8.86 -23.02 10.56
N ASP A 443 -10.08 -23.52 10.63
CA ASP A 443 -10.97 -23.57 9.46
C ASP A 443 -11.83 -22.31 9.48
N PHE A 444 -11.77 -21.54 8.41
CA PHE A 444 -12.45 -20.24 8.31
C PHE A 444 -13.22 -20.07 7.01
N ARG A 445 -14.23 -19.20 7.04
CA ARG A 445 -14.96 -18.76 5.86
C ARG A 445 -15.50 -17.35 6.04
N CYS A 446 -15.54 -16.59 4.96
CA CYS A 446 -16.27 -15.33 4.88
C CYS A 446 -17.77 -15.63 4.71
N ILE A 447 -18.58 -15.16 5.66
CA ILE A 447 -20.02 -15.46 5.67
C ILE A 447 -20.76 -14.59 4.65
N ASN A 448 -20.39 -13.33 4.56
CA ASN A 448 -21.03 -12.33 3.71
C ASN A 448 -20.32 -12.10 2.37
N GLY A 449 -19.44 -13.06 1.97
CA GLY A 449 -18.57 -12.97 0.78
C GLY A 449 -19.25 -12.48 -0.50
N PRO A 450 -20.42 -13.02 -0.92
CA PRO A 450 -21.07 -12.61 -2.17
C PRO A 450 -21.47 -11.12 -2.23
N SER A 451 -21.60 -10.44 -1.09
CA SER A 451 -21.97 -9.02 -1.02
C SER A 451 -20.78 -8.07 -0.98
N ILE A 452 -19.56 -8.61 -0.90
CA ILE A 452 -18.33 -7.82 -0.78
C ILE A 452 -17.87 -7.33 -2.16
N LYS A 453 -17.67 -6.02 -2.26
CA LYS A 453 -17.14 -5.34 -3.46
C LYS A 453 -16.02 -4.38 -3.06
N PRO A 454 -15.02 -4.17 -3.91
CA PRO A 454 -14.01 -3.16 -3.64
C PRO A 454 -14.59 -1.76 -3.80
N ILE A 455 -14.18 -0.85 -2.93
CA ILE A 455 -14.42 0.59 -3.06
C ILE A 455 -13.10 1.34 -2.89
N THR A 456 -12.97 2.48 -3.58
CA THR A 456 -11.85 3.39 -3.42
C THR A 456 -12.15 4.37 -2.29
N SER A 457 -11.30 4.35 -1.28
CA SER A 457 -11.14 5.40 -0.28
C SER A 457 -9.73 5.98 -0.44
N GLN A 458 -8.97 6.20 0.62
CA GLN A 458 -7.50 6.36 0.53
C GLN A 458 -6.83 5.07 0.04
N ALA A 459 -7.41 3.93 0.38
CA ALA A 459 -7.02 2.60 -0.04
C ALA A 459 -8.18 1.91 -0.77
N LEU A 460 -7.90 0.80 -1.45
CA LEU A 460 -8.92 -0.08 -2.00
C LEU A 460 -9.40 -1.01 -0.88
N ILE A 461 -10.58 -0.74 -0.37
CA ILE A 461 -11.16 -1.42 0.80
C ILE A 461 -12.48 -2.13 0.44
N PRO A 462 -12.94 -3.09 1.24
CA PRO A 462 -14.28 -3.65 1.10
C PRO A 462 -15.37 -2.60 1.39
N ASN A 463 -16.49 -2.68 0.67
CA ASN A 463 -17.65 -1.79 0.85
C ASN A 463 -18.42 -2.04 2.17
N LYS A 464 -18.15 -3.15 2.84
CA LYS A 464 -18.75 -3.58 4.11
C LYS A 464 -17.71 -4.34 4.92
N ASN A 465 -17.93 -4.42 6.23
CA ASN A 465 -17.13 -5.28 7.09
C ASN A 465 -17.19 -6.73 6.58
N ILE A 466 -16.05 -7.37 6.51
CA ILE A 466 -15.96 -8.81 6.25
C ILE A 466 -16.21 -9.53 7.57
N GLU A 467 -17.14 -10.49 7.51
CA GLU A 467 -17.49 -11.35 8.64
C GLU A 467 -16.82 -12.71 8.46
N LEU A 468 -15.95 -13.09 9.40
CA LEU A 468 -15.28 -14.39 9.38
C LEU A 468 -15.84 -15.33 10.44
N SER A 469 -16.34 -16.47 9.99
CA SER A 469 -16.55 -17.61 10.88
C SER A 469 -15.24 -18.36 11.07
N LEU A 470 -14.81 -18.52 12.31
CA LEU A 470 -13.61 -19.24 12.68
C LEU A 470 -13.97 -20.47 13.52
N LYS A 471 -13.31 -21.59 13.22
CA LYS A 471 -13.35 -22.82 14.02
C LYS A 471 -11.92 -23.30 14.22
N VAL A 472 -11.53 -23.51 15.47
CA VAL A 472 -10.21 -24.11 15.79
C VAL A 472 -10.12 -25.49 15.15
N ARG A 473 -9.02 -25.78 14.51
CA ARG A 473 -8.73 -27.10 13.95
C ARG A 473 -8.23 -27.98 15.08
N ASN A 474 -8.78 -29.19 15.16
CA ASN A 474 -8.18 -30.26 15.92
C ASN A 474 -6.95 -30.74 15.14
N ALA A 475 -5.79 -30.70 15.78
CA ALA A 475 -4.53 -31.17 15.21
C ALA A 475 -4.60 -32.67 14.88
#